data_415197d010c67586815e601e19b95436
#
_entry.id   415197d010c67586815e601e19b95436
#
_cell.length_a   1.000
_cell.length_b   1.000
_cell.length_c   1.000
_cell.angle_alpha   90.00
_cell.angle_beta   90.00
_cell.angle_gamma   90.00
#
_symmetry.space_group_name_H-M   'P 1'
#
loop_
_entity.id
_entity.type
_entity.pdbx_description
1 polymer ?
#
loop_
_entity_poly.entity_id
_entity_poly.type
_entity_poly.pdbx_seq_one_letter_code
_entity_poly.pdbx_strand_id
1 'polypeptide(L)'
;MKDLACRLDAYIRKNPFDPGKSDCDSVLEQLYQAYAESHESDPAEIDNGFQELEELLAGLPLKDNNAVFNLCCRLCSAYERKAFLDGLQYGSHLISELYVKIKKMN
;
A
#
# COMPACT_ATOMS: atom_id res chain seq x y z
N MET A 1 1.96 -9.80 -13.45
CA MET A 1 0.55 -9.38 -13.35
C MET A 1 -0.38 -10.51 -12.99
N LYS A 2 -0.24 -11.68 -13.57
CA LYS A 2 -1.03 -12.85 -13.17
C LYS A 2 -0.87 -13.19 -11.68
N ASP A 3 0.34 -13.07 -11.16
CA ASP A 3 0.61 -13.38 -9.77
C ASP A 3 -0.11 -12.43 -8.81
N LEU A 4 -0.15 -11.13 -9.13
CA LEU A 4 -0.84 -10.15 -8.30
C LEU A 4 -2.34 -10.39 -8.30
N ALA A 5 -2.93 -10.65 -9.47
CA ALA A 5 -4.35 -10.94 -9.59
C ALA A 5 -4.72 -12.23 -8.84
N CYS A 6 -3.89 -13.27 -8.92
CA CYS A 6 -4.10 -14.52 -8.20
C CYS A 6 -4.01 -14.34 -6.70
N ARG A 7 -3.04 -13.56 -6.23
CA ARG A 7 -2.86 -13.26 -4.81
C ARG A 7 -4.05 -12.46 -4.26
N LEU A 8 -4.52 -11.49 -5.03
CA LEU A 8 -5.68 -10.68 -4.66
C LEU A 8 -6.94 -11.54 -4.59
N ASP A 9 -7.16 -12.39 -5.58
CA ASP A 9 -8.29 -13.32 -5.60
C ASP A 9 -8.25 -14.27 -4.39
N ALA A 10 -7.07 -14.82 -4.08
CA ALA A 10 -6.89 -15.69 -2.94
C ALA A 10 -7.19 -14.96 -1.61
N TYR A 11 -6.74 -13.70 -1.50
CA TYR A 11 -7.02 -12.88 -0.33
C TYR A 11 -8.52 -12.62 -0.16
N ILE A 12 -9.19 -12.26 -1.24
CA ILE A 12 -10.64 -11.98 -1.24
C ILE A 12 -11.43 -13.22 -0.85
N ARG A 13 -11.06 -14.39 -1.35
CA ARG A 13 -11.71 -15.67 -0.98
C ARG A 13 -11.52 -16.02 0.49
N LYS A 14 -10.33 -15.73 1.01
CA LYS A 14 -9.97 -15.99 2.40
C LYS A 14 -10.66 -15.02 3.36
N ASN A 15 -10.92 -13.80 2.87
CA ASN A 15 -11.55 -12.73 3.64
C ASN A 15 -12.79 -12.25 2.88
N PRO A 16 -13.90 -13.00 2.94
CA PRO A 16 -15.07 -12.68 2.15
C PRO A 16 -15.64 -11.32 2.53
N PHE A 17 -16.16 -10.67 1.52
CA PHE A 17 -16.79 -9.36 1.65
C PHE A 17 -17.98 -9.44 2.60
N ASP A 18 -18.02 -8.54 3.58
CA ASP A 18 -19.12 -8.43 4.52
C ASP A 18 -20.05 -7.28 4.08
N PRO A 19 -21.25 -7.60 3.59
CA PRO A 19 -22.19 -6.57 3.14
C PRO A 19 -22.62 -5.60 4.25
N GLY A 20 -22.50 -6.01 5.51
CA GLY A 20 -22.83 -5.15 6.65
C GLY A 20 -21.81 -4.07 6.92
N LYS A 21 -20.62 -4.20 6.37
CA LYS A 21 -19.51 -3.24 6.51
C LYS A 21 -19.15 -2.58 5.19
N SER A 22 -19.96 -2.74 4.17
CA SER A 22 -19.63 -2.28 2.84
C SER A 22 -19.83 -0.80 2.67
N ASP A 23 -18.77 -0.06 2.86
CA ASP A 23 -18.61 1.23 2.22
C ASP A 23 -17.38 1.17 1.32
N CYS A 24 -17.17 2.19 0.52
CA CYS A 24 -16.05 2.30 -0.39
C CYS A 24 -14.71 2.19 0.35
N ASP A 25 -14.64 2.76 1.55
CA ASP A 25 -13.44 2.77 2.36
C ASP A 25 -13.07 1.36 2.84
N SER A 26 -14.08 0.55 3.17
CA SER A 26 -13.86 -0.84 3.59
C SER A 26 -13.28 -1.69 2.46
N VAL A 27 -13.76 -1.52 1.24
CA VAL A 27 -13.25 -2.22 0.05
C VAL A 27 -11.82 -1.80 -0.24
N LEU A 28 -11.54 -0.48 -0.21
CA LEU A 28 -10.20 0.04 -0.42
C LEU A 28 -9.22 -0.47 0.63
N GLU A 29 -9.65 -0.55 1.88
CA GLU A 29 -8.82 -1.09 2.95
C GLU A 29 -8.51 -2.56 2.74
N GLN A 30 -9.47 -3.36 2.29
CA GLN A 30 -9.23 -4.77 1.96
C GLN A 30 -8.22 -4.92 0.82
N LEU A 31 -8.32 -4.08 -0.21
CA LEU A 31 -7.37 -4.08 -1.31
C LEU A 31 -5.97 -3.71 -0.85
N TYR A 32 -5.87 -2.72 0.04
CA TYR A 32 -4.58 -2.36 0.60
C TYR A 32 -3.97 -3.51 1.42
N GLN A 33 -4.77 -4.17 2.25
CA GLN A 33 -4.28 -5.30 3.03
C GLN A 33 -3.80 -6.44 2.14
N ALA A 34 -4.51 -6.72 1.05
CA ALA A 34 -4.08 -7.72 0.07
C ALA A 34 -2.74 -7.34 -0.57
N TYR A 35 -2.58 -6.07 -0.93
CA TYR A 35 -1.33 -5.56 -1.48
C TYR A 35 -0.18 -5.71 -0.46
N ALA A 36 -0.40 -5.29 0.78
CA ALA A 36 0.61 -5.34 1.82
C ALA A 36 1.06 -6.78 2.12
N GLU A 37 0.12 -7.73 2.14
CA GLU A 37 0.43 -9.15 2.36
C GLU A 37 1.17 -9.77 1.18
N SER A 38 0.93 -9.29 -0.04
CA SER A 38 1.57 -9.80 -1.25
C SER A 38 2.87 -9.08 -1.56
N HIS A 39 3.23 -8.07 -0.75
CA HIS A 39 4.42 -7.26 -0.97
C HIS A 39 5.67 -8.11 -0.85
N GLU A 40 6.50 -8.08 -1.87
CA GLU A 40 7.80 -8.73 -1.88
C GLU A 40 8.85 -7.79 -1.25
N SER A 41 10.10 -8.17 -1.31
CA SER A 41 11.19 -7.37 -0.75
C SER A 41 11.23 -5.95 -1.33
N ASP A 42 11.63 -4.99 -0.50
CA ASP A 42 11.80 -3.61 -0.92
C ASP A 42 12.91 -3.47 -1.95
N PRO A 43 12.82 -2.49 -2.85
CA PRO A 43 13.91 -2.17 -3.76
C PRO A 43 15.20 -1.82 -2.98
N ALA A 44 16.34 -2.07 -3.62
CA ALA A 44 17.64 -1.81 -3.02
C ALA A 44 17.79 -0.37 -2.52
N GLU A 45 17.19 0.59 -3.21
CA GLU A 45 17.21 2.00 -2.80
C GLU A 45 16.59 2.21 -1.40
N ILE A 46 15.50 1.51 -1.12
CA ILE A 46 14.83 1.60 0.18
C ILE A 46 15.67 0.91 1.26
N ASP A 47 16.16 -0.29 0.96
CA ASP A 47 17.02 -1.02 1.91
C ASP A 47 18.28 -0.25 2.23
N ASN A 48 18.92 0.35 1.24
CA ASN A 48 20.12 1.16 1.45
C ASN A 48 19.81 2.42 2.24
N GLY A 49 18.64 3.03 2.01
CA GLY A 49 18.19 4.19 2.78
C GLY A 49 18.02 3.88 4.26
N PHE A 50 17.39 2.74 4.57
CA PHE A 50 17.24 2.30 5.96
C PHE A 50 18.57 1.96 6.62
N GLN A 51 19.49 1.35 5.88
CA GLN A 51 20.83 1.07 6.39
C GLN A 51 21.59 2.35 6.71
N GLU A 52 21.50 3.35 5.83
CA GLU A 52 22.11 4.67 6.07
C GLU A 52 21.49 5.34 7.30
N LEU A 53 20.16 5.24 7.46
CA LEU A 53 19.47 5.74 8.65
C LEU A 53 19.98 5.07 9.92
N GLU A 54 20.14 3.76 9.91
CA GLU A 54 20.66 3.01 11.05
C GLU A 54 22.08 3.47 11.42
N GLU A 55 22.92 3.72 10.42
CA GLU A 55 24.28 4.22 10.64
C GLU A 55 24.27 5.61 11.28
N LEU A 56 23.39 6.50 10.83
CA LEU A 56 23.25 7.83 11.43
C LEU A 56 22.74 7.77 12.86
N LEU A 57 21.85 6.82 13.15
CA LEU A 57 21.26 6.67 14.48
C LEU A 57 22.20 5.95 15.47
N ALA A 58 23.23 5.29 14.97
CA ALA A 58 24.15 4.51 15.81
C ALA A 58 24.86 5.35 16.86
N GLY A 59 25.00 6.66 16.64
CA GLY A 59 25.59 7.60 17.59
C GLY A 59 24.65 8.03 18.72
N LEU A 60 23.37 7.67 18.67
CA LEU A 60 22.39 8.04 19.68
C LEU A 60 22.25 6.97 20.76
N PRO A 61 21.83 7.35 21.99
CA PRO A 61 21.45 6.34 22.98
C PRO A 61 20.42 5.36 22.41
N LEU A 62 20.47 4.11 22.86
CA LEU A 62 19.61 3.04 22.31
C LEU A 62 18.13 3.39 22.35
N LYS A 63 17.67 4.03 23.42
CA LYS A 63 16.28 4.45 23.56
C LYS A 63 15.87 5.43 22.47
N ASP A 64 16.72 6.43 22.21
CA ASP A 64 16.43 7.46 21.18
C ASP A 64 16.55 6.88 19.79
N ASN A 65 17.53 6.03 19.55
CA ASN A 65 17.70 5.30 18.29
C ASN A 65 16.44 4.52 17.96
N ASN A 66 15.93 3.72 18.89
CA ASN A 66 14.73 2.92 18.68
C ASN A 66 13.49 3.79 18.44
N ALA A 67 13.36 4.89 19.19
CA ALA A 67 12.22 5.80 19.03
C ALA A 67 12.18 6.44 17.64
N VAL A 68 13.31 6.92 17.17
CA VAL A 68 13.41 7.56 15.84
C VAL A 68 13.19 6.52 14.76
N PHE A 69 13.82 5.37 14.85
CA PHE A 69 13.68 4.31 13.86
C PHE A 69 12.21 3.85 13.74
N ASN A 70 11.57 3.62 14.89
CA ASN A 70 10.17 3.20 14.91
C ASN A 70 9.24 4.26 14.34
N LEU A 71 9.51 5.54 14.61
CA LEU A 71 8.74 6.64 14.03
C LEU A 71 8.89 6.67 12.52
N CYS A 72 10.10 6.52 12.00
CA CYS A 72 10.35 6.46 10.56
C CYS A 72 9.59 5.31 9.91
N CYS A 73 9.62 4.13 10.53
CA CYS A 73 8.89 2.97 10.00
C CYS A 73 7.38 3.21 9.96
N ARG A 74 6.83 3.84 11.01
CA ARG A 74 5.39 4.16 11.05
C ARG A 74 5.01 5.18 9.97
N LEU A 75 5.85 6.20 9.77
CA LEU A 75 5.61 7.20 8.73
C LEU A 75 5.69 6.59 7.33
N CYS A 76 6.66 5.72 7.09
CA CYS A 76 6.79 5.03 5.81
C CYS A 76 5.56 4.18 5.52
N SER A 77 5.08 3.44 6.52
CA SER A 77 3.87 2.62 6.37
C SER A 77 2.63 3.47 6.12
N ALA A 78 2.51 4.61 6.80
CA ALA A 78 1.39 5.52 6.60
C ALA A 78 1.40 6.13 5.20
N TYR A 79 2.56 6.55 4.71
CA TYR A 79 2.68 7.09 3.36
C TYR A 79 2.48 6.02 2.28
N GLU A 80 2.95 4.82 2.51
CA GLU A 80 2.70 3.69 1.60
C GLU A 80 1.21 3.45 1.45
N ARG A 81 0.50 3.39 2.57
CA ARG A 81 -0.94 3.20 2.58
C ARG A 81 -1.66 4.34 1.85
N LYS A 82 -1.29 5.58 2.19
CA LYS A 82 -1.88 6.77 1.55
C LYS A 82 -1.66 6.76 0.04
N ALA A 83 -0.43 6.51 -0.39
CA ALA A 83 -0.08 6.50 -1.81
C ALA A 83 -0.85 5.41 -2.57
N PHE A 84 -0.99 4.23 -1.97
CA PHE A 84 -1.74 3.14 -2.58
C PHE A 84 -3.21 3.50 -2.75
N LEU A 85 -3.85 4.03 -1.70
CA LEU A 85 -5.26 4.39 -1.75
C LEU A 85 -5.52 5.55 -2.71
N ASP A 86 -4.66 6.57 -2.69
CA ASP A 86 -4.75 7.69 -3.62
C ASP A 86 -4.59 7.21 -5.06
N GLY A 87 -3.66 6.31 -5.30
CA GLY A 87 -3.42 5.72 -6.62
C GLY A 87 -4.62 4.94 -7.14
N LEU A 88 -5.24 4.15 -6.27
CA LEU A 88 -6.46 3.41 -6.63
C LEU A 88 -7.61 4.34 -7.00
N GLN A 89 -7.83 5.39 -6.20
CA GLN A 89 -8.89 6.36 -6.47
C GLN A 89 -8.62 7.10 -7.77
N TYR A 90 -7.40 7.57 -7.96
CA TYR A 90 -7.02 8.27 -9.18
C TYR A 90 -7.17 7.36 -10.41
N GLY A 91 -6.67 6.14 -10.31
CA GLY A 91 -6.78 5.16 -11.39
C GLY A 91 -8.22 4.81 -11.73
N SER A 92 -9.07 4.67 -10.72
CA SER A 92 -10.50 4.39 -10.91
C SER A 92 -11.20 5.53 -11.63
N HIS A 93 -10.91 6.78 -11.25
CA HIS A 93 -11.47 7.95 -11.92
C HIS A 93 -11.01 8.03 -13.37
N LEU A 94 -9.72 7.79 -13.62
CA LEU A 94 -9.17 7.81 -14.96
C LEU A 94 -9.84 6.76 -15.86
N ILE A 95 -9.98 5.55 -15.36
CA ILE A 95 -10.63 4.46 -16.11
C ILE A 95 -12.09 4.79 -16.39
N SER A 96 -12.80 5.34 -15.40
CA SER A 96 -14.18 5.77 -15.57
C SER A 96 -14.33 6.82 -16.65
N GLU A 97 -13.47 7.83 -16.65
CA GLU A 97 -13.48 8.89 -17.65
C GLU A 97 -13.19 8.35 -19.05
N LEU A 98 -12.20 7.46 -19.16
CA LEU A 98 -11.85 6.84 -20.43
C LEU A 98 -12.99 5.96 -20.94
N TYR A 99 -13.66 5.22 -20.08
CA TYR A 99 -14.78 4.37 -20.45
C TYR A 99 -15.95 5.20 -21.00
N VAL A 100 -16.30 6.29 -20.32
CA VAL A 100 -17.36 7.20 -20.76
C VAL A 100 -17.01 7.83 -22.12
N LYS A 101 -15.76 8.26 -22.29
CA LYS A 101 -15.28 8.86 -23.54
C LYS A 101 -15.37 7.87 -24.71
N ILE A 102 -14.95 6.63 -24.50
CA ILE A 102 -15.00 5.58 -25.51
C ILE A 102 -16.45 5.29 -25.88
N LYS A 103 -17.33 5.21 -24.89
CA LYS A 103 -18.75 4.97 -25.11
C LYS A 103 -19.42 6.07 -25.92
N LYS A 104 -19.01 7.32 -25.73
CA LYS A 104 -19.50 8.47 -26.52
C LYS A 104 -19.02 8.46 -27.97
N MET A 105 -17.90 7.81 -28.24
CA MET A 105 -17.32 7.71 -29.57
C MET A 105 -18.05 6.66 -30.46
N ASN A 106 -18.77 5.77 -29.81
CA ASN A 106 -19.57 4.75 -30.50
C ASN A 106 -21.03 5.22 -30.63
#